data_4e87c91dd7f88b2372961121b55c463d
#
_entry.id   4e87c91dd7f88b2372961121b55c463d
#
_cell.length_a   1.000
_cell.length_b   1.000
_cell.length_c   1.000
_cell.angle_alpha   90.00
_cell.angle_beta   90.00
_cell.angle_gamma   90.00
#
_symmetry.space_group_name_H-M   'P 1'
#
loop_
_entity.id
_entity.type
_entity.pdbx_description
1 polymer ?
#
loop_
_entity_poly.entity_id
_entity_poly.type
_entity_poly.pdbx_seq_one_letter_code
_entity_poly.pdbx_strand_id
1 'polypeptide(L)'
;MKFLNIVLFVLFSVSFVNCTPKSSSDDGSSAALLLLTDAVAATEGTTINATSTTTWVHVNLKANAAIVGGADRWDLRFKRYNIATNSGTSGSGSGGACDTGSTNYFAEYSGSECTKVVDVQLSSSGGGPISGSTESINPVIAAPLDLTPMPAGYGTWYSYSNTILTAKPNVYIITGEDGAKYVLQMLDYYSSAGTSGNPRFRWRKL
;
A
#
# COMPACT_ATOMS: atom_id res chain seq x y z
N MET A 1 76.99 6.03 27.68
CA MET A 1 76.25 7.07 26.94
C MET A 1 74.79 6.75 27.03
N LYS A 2 74.04 7.53 27.85
CA LYS A 2 72.64 7.33 28.12
C LYS A 2 71.87 8.33 27.26
N PHE A 3 71.03 7.85 26.32
CA PHE A 3 70.11 8.73 25.58
C PHE A 3 68.81 8.84 26.35
N LEU A 4 68.48 10.07 26.71
CA LEU A 4 67.22 10.47 27.41
C LEU A 4 66.16 10.77 26.35
N ASN A 5 65.10 9.90 26.29
CA ASN A 5 63.96 10.15 25.47
C ASN A 5 62.98 11.06 26.22
N ILE A 6 62.84 12.29 25.74
CA ILE A 6 61.80 13.25 26.20
C ILE A 6 60.55 12.95 25.44
N VAL A 7 59.49 12.44 26.08
CA VAL A 7 58.16 12.30 25.55
C VAL A 7 57.37 13.58 25.85
N LEU A 8 57.08 14.35 24.79
CA LEU A 8 56.27 15.58 24.85
C LEU A 8 54.79 15.20 24.87
N PHE A 9 54.13 15.33 26.04
CA PHE A 9 52.67 15.23 26.17
C PHE A 9 52.03 16.52 25.68
N VAL A 10 51.34 16.50 24.53
CA VAL A 10 50.47 17.58 24.08
C VAL A 10 49.08 17.36 24.68
N LEU A 11 48.75 18.17 25.67
CA LEU A 11 47.40 18.24 26.25
C LEU A 11 46.46 18.96 25.27
N PHE A 12 45.58 18.21 24.63
CA PHE A 12 44.49 18.75 23.81
C PHE A 12 43.32 19.09 24.75
N SER A 13 43.15 20.36 25.09
CA SER A 13 42.00 20.87 25.83
C SER A 13 40.81 20.95 24.88
N VAL A 14 39.88 20.00 25.01
CA VAL A 14 38.58 20.04 24.32
C VAL A 14 37.66 20.96 25.11
N SER A 15 37.42 22.16 24.59
CA SER A 15 36.41 23.06 25.12
C SER A 15 35.03 22.55 24.68
N PHE A 16 34.26 22.02 25.64
CA PHE A 16 32.84 21.73 25.43
C PHE A 16 32.05 23.05 25.43
N VAL A 17 31.65 23.48 24.25
CA VAL A 17 30.63 24.54 24.12
C VAL A 17 29.29 23.92 24.49
N ASN A 18 28.78 24.17 25.67
CA ASN A 18 27.40 23.88 26.06
C ASN A 18 26.45 24.77 25.29
N CYS A 19 25.96 24.29 24.12
CA CYS A 19 24.77 24.82 23.53
C CYS A 19 23.55 24.23 24.26
N THR A 20 22.98 24.98 25.19
CA THR A 20 21.61 24.71 25.67
C THR A 20 20.64 24.99 24.54
N PRO A 21 19.86 24.03 24.08
CA PRO A 21 18.82 24.30 23.10
C PRO A 21 17.73 25.17 23.80
N LYS A 22 17.51 26.34 23.24
CA LYS A 22 16.38 27.20 23.58
C LYS A 22 15.13 26.46 23.12
N SER A 23 14.22 26.10 24.02
CA SER A 23 12.93 25.52 23.71
C SER A 23 12.11 26.53 22.90
N SER A 24 12.11 26.39 21.59
CA SER A 24 11.10 26.98 20.73
C SER A 24 10.06 25.87 20.48
N SER A 25 8.81 26.21 20.74
CA SER A 25 7.61 25.41 20.55
C SER A 25 7.65 24.56 19.28
N ASP A 26 7.62 23.23 19.49
CA ASP A 26 7.71 22.20 18.46
C ASP A 26 6.38 22.03 17.71
N ASP A 27 6.12 22.88 16.71
CA ASP A 27 5.09 22.56 15.71
C ASP A 27 5.69 22.01 14.41
N GLY A 28 7.02 22.05 14.25
CA GLY A 28 7.71 21.58 13.05
C GLY A 28 8.08 20.09 13.06
N SER A 29 8.30 19.50 14.22
CA SER A 29 8.82 18.13 14.35
C SER A 29 7.79 17.05 13.99
N SER A 30 6.53 17.28 14.33
CA SER A 30 5.43 16.34 14.01
C SER A 30 5.09 16.32 12.51
N ALA A 31 5.17 17.47 11.84
CA ALA A 31 4.92 17.57 10.41
C ALA A 31 6.06 16.92 9.59
N ALA A 32 7.32 17.08 10.02
CA ALA A 32 8.46 16.45 9.37
C ALA A 32 8.46 14.92 9.53
N LEU A 33 8.03 14.41 10.68
CA LEU A 33 7.91 12.97 10.93
C LEU A 33 6.77 12.34 10.12
N LEU A 34 5.63 13.02 9.98
CA LEU A 34 4.52 12.59 9.12
C LEU A 34 4.93 12.53 7.65
N LEU A 35 5.65 13.53 7.14
CA LEU A 35 6.17 13.55 5.77
C LEU A 35 7.17 12.41 5.49
N LEU A 36 7.98 12.03 6.48
CA LEU A 36 8.91 10.91 6.38
C LEU A 36 8.20 9.55 6.35
N THR A 37 7.13 9.37 7.14
CA THR A 37 6.36 8.11 7.14
C THR A 37 5.60 7.91 5.83
N ASP A 38 5.02 8.96 5.26
CA ASP A 38 4.36 8.90 3.95
C ASP A 38 5.36 8.61 2.82
N ALA A 39 6.57 9.19 2.88
CA ALA A 39 7.62 8.93 1.91
C ALA A 39 8.15 7.48 1.97
N VAL A 40 8.26 6.90 3.16
CA VAL A 40 8.67 5.49 3.35
C VAL A 40 7.60 4.54 2.82
N ALA A 41 6.33 4.77 3.12
CA ALA A 41 5.23 3.97 2.56
C ALA A 41 5.17 4.05 1.03
N ALA A 42 5.51 5.21 0.46
CA ALA A 42 5.57 5.40 -0.99
C ALA A 42 6.70 4.63 -1.68
N THR A 43 7.81 4.36 -0.99
CA THR A 43 8.98 3.67 -1.57
C THR A 43 9.05 2.18 -1.20
N GLU A 44 8.80 1.81 0.05
CA GLU A 44 8.95 0.45 0.56
C GLU A 44 7.65 -0.37 0.50
N GLY A 45 6.51 0.31 0.55
CA GLY A 45 5.18 -0.29 0.52
C GLY A 45 4.72 -0.84 1.87
N THR A 46 3.40 -1.05 1.95
CA THR A 46 2.70 -1.62 3.10
C THR A 46 2.33 -3.06 2.81
N THR A 47 2.60 -3.97 3.74
CA THR A 47 2.20 -5.39 3.65
C THR A 47 1.01 -5.65 4.55
N ILE A 48 -0.01 -6.34 4.03
CA ILE A 48 -1.22 -6.72 4.75
C ILE A 48 -1.24 -8.25 4.91
N ASN A 49 -1.41 -8.74 6.13
CA ASN A 49 -1.65 -10.17 6.36
C ASN A 49 -3.12 -10.50 6.05
N ALA A 50 -3.39 -10.91 4.82
CA ALA A 50 -4.70 -11.32 4.32
C ALA A 50 -4.73 -12.82 3.96
N THR A 51 -4.04 -13.65 4.75
CA THR A 51 -3.90 -15.10 4.51
C THR A 51 -5.20 -15.89 4.69
N SER A 52 -6.20 -15.33 5.39
CA SER A 52 -7.51 -15.97 5.56
C SER A 52 -8.23 -16.14 4.21
N THR A 53 -8.90 -17.26 4.03
CA THR A 53 -9.80 -17.53 2.89
C THR A 53 -11.25 -17.09 3.14
N THR A 54 -11.58 -16.72 4.37
CA THR A 54 -12.94 -16.36 4.77
C THR A 54 -13.07 -14.94 5.31
N THR A 55 -12.01 -14.39 5.90
CA THR A 55 -12.05 -13.10 6.60
C THR A 55 -11.37 -12.01 5.78
N TRP A 56 -12.05 -10.88 5.62
CA TRP A 56 -11.51 -9.69 5.02
C TRP A 56 -10.69 -8.86 6.03
N VAL A 57 -9.57 -8.32 5.59
CA VAL A 57 -8.78 -7.34 6.34
C VAL A 57 -9.05 -5.97 5.75
N HIS A 58 -9.57 -5.06 6.58
CA HIS A 58 -9.94 -3.71 6.17
C HIS A 58 -8.82 -2.73 6.47
N VAL A 59 -8.60 -1.79 5.57
CA VAL A 59 -7.50 -0.83 5.61
C VAL A 59 -8.04 0.59 5.39
N ASN A 60 -7.61 1.52 6.21
CA ASN A 60 -7.89 2.95 6.07
C ASN A 60 -6.62 3.66 5.56
N LEU A 61 -6.63 4.11 4.31
CA LEU A 61 -5.50 4.80 3.68
C LEU A 61 -5.24 6.17 4.32
N LYS A 62 -6.31 6.87 4.71
CA LYS A 62 -6.21 8.16 5.40
C LYS A 62 -5.53 8.06 6.77
N ALA A 63 -5.63 6.91 7.43
CA ALA A 63 -4.95 6.58 8.67
C ALA A 63 -3.63 5.83 8.41
N ASN A 64 -2.89 6.21 7.39
CA ASN A 64 -1.61 5.62 7.00
C ASN A 64 -1.68 4.09 6.76
N ALA A 65 -2.69 3.66 6.02
CA ALA A 65 -2.98 2.25 5.73
C ALA A 65 -3.14 1.39 7.00
N ALA A 66 -3.66 1.97 8.08
CA ALA A 66 -3.94 1.24 9.30
C ALA A 66 -5.00 0.16 9.08
N ILE A 67 -4.82 -1.01 9.71
CA ILE A 67 -5.84 -2.05 9.77
C ILE A 67 -6.94 -1.60 10.72
N VAL A 68 -8.19 -1.68 10.26
CA VAL A 68 -9.38 -1.24 10.99
C VAL A 68 -10.44 -2.35 11.00
N GLY A 69 -11.46 -2.21 11.85
CA GLY A 69 -12.61 -3.12 11.87
C GLY A 69 -13.52 -2.93 10.65
N GLY A 70 -14.27 -3.94 10.27
CA GLY A 70 -15.21 -3.86 9.13
C GLY A 70 -16.39 -2.90 9.34
N ALA A 71 -16.69 -2.53 10.59
CA ALA A 71 -17.68 -1.51 10.94
C ALA A 71 -17.10 -0.08 10.95
N ASP A 72 -15.79 0.04 10.89
CA ASP A 72 -15.09 1.33 10.88
C ASP A 72 -15.03 1.90 9.46
N ARG A 73 -14.50 3.12 9.35
CA ARG A 73 -14.23 3.75 8.05
C ARG A 73 -13.02 3.07 7.41
N TRP A 74 -13.22 2.46 6.25
CA TRP A 74 -12.17 1.79 5.49
C TRP A 74 -12.23 2.16 4.02
N ASP A 75 -11.08 2.13 3.34
CA ASP A 75 -10.96 2.47 1.92
C ASP A 75 -10.77 1.23 1.05
N LEU A 76 -9.93 0.31 1.52
CA LEU A 76 -9.62 -0.96 0.87
C LEU A 76 -9.83 -2.11 1.83
N ARG A 77 -10.14 -3.30 1.28
CA ARG A 77 -10.07 -4.55 2.02
C ARG A 77 -9.45 -5.64 1.18
N PHE A 78 -8.78 -6.57 1.85
CA PHE A 78 -8.04 -7.65 1.25
C PHE A 78 -8.49 -9.00 1.80
N LYS A 79 -8.61 -9.98 0.92
CA LYS A 79 -8.79 -11.40 1.27
C LYS A 79 -8.03 -12.23 0.26
N ARG A 80 -6.88 -12.78 0.64
CA ARG A 80 -5.95 -13.41 -0.28
C ARG A 80 -5.56 -12.43 -1.40
N TYR A 81 -5.81 -12.78 -2.66
CA TYR A 81 -5.57 -11.93 -3.84
C TYR A 81 -6.75 -11.04 -4.21
N ASN A 82 -7.89 -11.18 -3.53
CA ASN A 82 -9.04 -10.33 -3.75
C ASN A 82 -8.85 -8.96 -3.09
N ILE A 83 -9.22 -7.92 -3.81
CA ILE A 83 -9.20 -6.53 -3.37
C ILE A 83 -10.57 -5.93 -3.63
N ALA A 84 -11.08 -5.21 -2.64
CA ALA A 84 -12.32 -4.48 -2.73
C ALA A 84 -12.15 -3.06 -2.20
N THR A 85 -12.96 -2.13 -2.70
CA THR A 85 -13.07 -0.76 -2.21
C THR A 85 -14.36 -0.61 -1.40
N ASN A 86 -14.47 0.41 -0.55
CA ASN A 86 -15.72 0.68 0.15
C ASN A 86 -16.73 1.31 -0.80
N SER A 87 -17.35 0.47 -1.63
CA SER A 87 -18.29 0.91 -2.66
C SER A 87 -19.18 -0.23 -3.16
N GLY A 88 -20.19 0.09 -3.92
CA GLY A 88 -21.02 -0.86 -4.65
C GLY A 88 -21.51 -2.01 -3.78
N THR A 89 -21.19 -3.26 -4.14
CA THR A 89 -21.61 -4.45 -3.39
C THR A 89 -20.75 -4.73 -2.14
N SER A 90 -19.67 -3.99 -1.96
CA SER A 90 -18.72 -4.19 -0.84
C SER A 90 -18.99 -3.29 0.35
N GLY A 91 -19.59 -2.13 0.13
CA GLY A 91 -19.85 -1.14 1.18
C GLY A 91 -20.60 0.07 0.66
N SER A 92 -21.03 0.94 1.58
CA SER A 92 -21.84 2.14 1.30
C SER A 92 -21.02 3.42 1.07
N GLY A 93 -19.70 3.33 1.10
CA GLY A 93 -18.82 4.47 0.88
C GLY A 93 -18.79 4.95 -0.56
N SER A 94 -18.13 6.08 -0.80
CA SER A 94 -17.95 6.68 -2.13
C SER A 94 -16.79 6.06 -2.92
N GLY A 95 -16.24 4.94 -2.45
CA GLY A 95 -15.04 4.29 -2.95
C GLY A 95 -15.10 3.85 -4.41
N GLY A 96 -14.01 3.30 -4.88
CA GLY A 96 -13.84 2.74 -6.23
C GLY A 96 -12.39 2.75 -6.68
N ALA A 97 -12.14 2.11 -7.81
CA ALA A 97 -10.82 2.12 -8.42
C ALA A 97 -10.89 2.37 -9.93
N CYS A 98 -9.81 2.83 -10.52
CA CYS A 98 -9.62 2.78 -11.96
C CYS A 98 -8.14 2.56 -12.30
N ASP A 99 -7.89 1.90 -13.44
CA ASP A 99 -6.54 1.68 -13.97
C ASP A 99 -6.14 2.89 -14.82
N THR A 100 -5.00 3.51 -14.52
CA THR A 100 -4.48 4.66 -15.27
C THR A 100 -3.90 4.28 -16.62
N GLY A 101 -3.69 2.99 -16.89
CA GLY A 101 -2.94 2.50 -18.04
C GLY A 101 -1.42 2.74 -17.93
N SER A 102 -0.95 3.34 -16.84
CA SER A 102 0.47 3.63 -16.59
C SER A 102 1.10 2.56 -15.70
N THR A 103 2.42 2.43 -15.83
CA THR A 103 3.26 1.63 -14.92
C THR A 103 4.20 2.50 -14.08
N ASN A 104 4.20 3.82 -14.31
CA ASN A 104 5.06 4.75 -13.59
C ASN A 104 4.35 5.31 -12.34
N TYR A 105 4.58 4.69 -11.19
CA TYR A 105 4.03 5.14 -9.91
C TYR A 105 4.40 6.58 -9.55
N PHE A 106 5.59 7.03 -9.94
CA PHE A 106 6.12 8.35 -9.57
C PHE A 106 5.69 9.49 -10.52
N ALA A 107 4.91 9.18 -11.56
CA ALA A 107 4.33 10.21 -12.41
C ALA A 107 3.36 11.10 -11.61
N GLU A 108 3.16 12.33 -12.08
CA GLU A 108 2.14 13.21 -11.56
C GLU A 108 0.76 12.71 -12.00
N TYR A 109 -0.17 12.62 -11.04
CA TYR A 109 -1.55 12.23 -11.26
C TYR A 109 -2.48 13.28 -10.64
N SER A 110 -3.54 13.63 -11.35
CA SER A 110 -4.60 14.54 -10.92
C SER A 110 -5.77 13.81 -10.24
N GLY A 111 -5.81 12.48 -10.41
CA GLY A 111 -6.93 11.64 -9.98
C GLY A 111 -8.13 11.64 -10.94
N SER A 112 -7.94 12.13 -12.18
CA SER A 112 -8.96 12.14 -13.24
C SER A 112 -8.52 11.41 -14.51
N GLU A 113 -7.43 10.64 -14.44
CA GLU A 113 -6.82 9.92 -15.56
C GLU A 113 -7.73 8.81 -16.12
N CYS A 114 -8.63 8.31 -15.29
CA CYS A 114 -9.51 7.20 -15.62
C CYS A 114 -10.87 7.30 -14.91
N THR A 115 -11.86 6.57 -15.43
CA THR A 115 -13.20 6.55 -14.83
C THR A 115 -13.28 5.58 -13.67
N LYS A 116 -13.71 6.07 -12.52
CA LYS A 116 -13.92 5.26 -11.31
C LYS A 116 -14.95 4.16 -11.55
N VAL A 117 -14.62 2.93 -11.16
CA VAL A 117 -15.51 1.77 -11.18
C VAL A 117 -15.73 1.29 -9.74
N VAL A 118 -16.99 1.05 -9.39
CA VAL A 118 -17.39 0.54 -8.09
C VAL A 118 -17.34 -0.98 -8.04
N ASP A 119 -17.38 -1.52 -6.85
CA ASP A 119 -17.33 -2.96 -6.61
C ASP A 119 -18.60 -3.67 -7.06
N VAL A 120 -18.41 -4.87 -7.57
CA VAL A 120 -19.49 -5.78 -8.01
C VAL A 120 -19.27 -7.19 -7.47
N GLN A 121 -20.29 -8.02 -7.52
CA GLN A 121 -20.15 -9.44 -7.22
C GLN A 121 -19.60 -10.18 -8.44
N LEU A 122 -18.49 -10.88 -8.26
CA LEU A 122 -17.89 -11.73 -9.27
C LEU A 122 -17.60 -13.12 -8.69
N SER A 123 -17.81 -14.13 -9.52
CA SER A 123 -17.51 -15.52 -9.18
C SER A 123 -16.28 -15.97 -9.94
N SER A 124 -15.38 -16.70 -9.28
CA SER A 124 -14.24 -17.37 -9.88
C SER A 124 -14.47 -18.86 -9.88
N SER A 125 -14.31 -19.51 -11.02
CA SER A 125 -14.30 -20.98 -11.16
C SER A 125 -12.88 -21.53 -11.25
N GLY A 126 -11.86 -20.66 -11.41
CA GLY A 126 -10.46 -21.03 -11.48
C GLY A 126 -9.90 -21.60 -10.17
N GLY A 127 -8.81 -22.33 -10.25
CA GLY A 127 -8.14 -22.89 -9.08
C GLY A 127 -7.62 -21.82 -8.12
N GLY A 128 -7.52 -22.16 -6.85
CA GLY A 128 -6.97 -21.29 -5.83
C GLY A 128 -7.74 -21.34 -4.51
N PRO A 129 -7.22 -20.76 -3.44
CA PRO A 129 -7.76 -20.92 -2.09
C PRO A 129 -9.15 -20.31 -1.87
N ILE A 130 -9.60 -19.43 -2.77
CA ILE A 130 -10.94 -18.81 -2.75
C ILE A 130 -11.72 -19.05 -4.04
N SER A 131 -11.33 -20.07 -4.80
CA SER A 131 -12.03 -20.53 -6.00
C SER A 131 -13.43 -21.05 -5.66
N GLY A 132 -14.37 -20.85 -6.59
CA GLY A 132 -15.76 -21.26 -6.43
C GLY A 132 -16.61 -20.37 -5.54
N SER A 133 -16.03 -19.30 -4.96
CA SER A 133 -16.78 -18.31 -4.19
C SER A 133 -17.25 -17.15 -5.08
N THR A 134 -18.38 -16.54 -4.67
CA THR A 134 -18.81 -15.24 -5.20
C THR A 134 -18.38 -14.18 -4.21
N GLU A 135 -17.61 -13.21 -4.70
CA GLU A 135 -17.01 -12.17 -3.87
C GLU A 135 -17.39 -10.78 -4.35
N SER A 136 -17.62 -9.88 -3.41
CA SER A 136 -17.74 -8.45 -3.69
C SER A 136 -16.36 -7.85 -3.78
N ILE A 137 -15.92 -7.55 -4.99
CA ILE A 137 -14.56 -7.08 -5.31
C ILE A 137 -14.57 -5.95 -6.33
N ASN A 138 -13.48 -5.20 -6.41
CA ASN A 138 -13.34 -4.20 -7.46
C ASN A 138 -12.90 -4.86 -8.77
N PRO A 139 -13.71 -4.75 -9.85
CA PRO A 139 -13.46 -5.47 -11.10
C PRO A 139 -12.28 -4.92 -11.90
N VAL A 140 -11.81 -3.70 -11.61
CA VAL A 140 -10.67 -3.09 -12.32
C VAL A 140 -9.35 -3.63 -11.79
N ILE A 141 -9.28 -3.88 -10.47
CA ILE A 141 -8.03 -4.28 -9.82
C ILE A 141 -7.99 -5.77 -9.49
N ALA A 142 -9.12 -6.43 -9.30
CA ALA A 142 -9.17 -7.81 -8.79
C ALA A 142 -10.15 -8.72 -9.51
N ALA A 143 -10.45 -8.47 -10.80
CA ALA A 143 -11.30 -9.38 -11.58
C ALA A 143 -10.68 -10.78 -11.60
N PRO A 144 -11.49 -11.85 -11.48
CA PRO A 144 -11.02 -13.23 -11.64
C PRO A 144 -10.39 -13.45 -13.02
N LEU A 145 -9.26 -14.17 -13.06
CA LEU A 145 -8.53 -14.46 -14.31
C LEU A 145 -9.31 -15.36 -15.29
N ASP A 146 -10.27 -16.10 -14.79
CA ASP A 146 -11.09 -17.06 -15.55
C ASP A 146 -12.35 -16.45 -16.16
N LEU A 147 -12.57 -15.13 -16.00
CA LEU A 147 -13.63 -14.45 -16.75
C LEU A 147 -13.31 -14.47 -18.25
N THR A 148 -14.16 -15.15 -19.02
CA THR A 148 -13.95 -15.31 -20.46
C THR A 148 -15.26 -15.06 -21.21
N PRO A 149 -15.33 -13.98 -22.04
CA PRO A 149 -14.33 -12.94 -22.20
C PRO A 149 -14.21 -12.04 -20.98
N MET A 150 -13.01 -11.47 -20.75
CA MET A 150 -12.85 -10.42 -19.73
C MET A 150 -13.64 -9.17 -20.18
N PRO A 151 -14.59 -8.66 -19.39
CA PRO A 151 -15.34 -7.47 -19.75
C PRO A 151 -14.43 -6.24 -19.93
N ALA A 152 -14.79 -5.34 -20.83
CA ALA A 152 -14.03 -4.12 -21.04
C ALA A 152 -13.93 -3.30 -19.75
N GLY A 153 -12.72 -2.83 -19.45
CA GLY A 153 -12.42 -2.08 -18.22
C GLY A 153 -12.21 -2.94 -16.98
N TYR A 154 -12.40 -4.26 -17.07
CA TYR A 154 -12.04 -5.18 -15.99
C TYR A 154 -10.57 -5.58 -16.09
N GLY A 155 -9.96 -5.87 -14.96
CA GLY A 155 -8.56 -6.28 -14.90
C GLY A 155 -8.19 -6.91 -13.57
N THR A 156 -7.00 -7.42 -13.52
CA THR A 156 -6.44 -7.97 -12.28
C THR A 156 -5.01 -7.47 -12.07
N TRP A 157 -4.67 -7.19 -10.84
CA TRP A 157 -3.36 -6.66 -10.43
C TRP A 157 -2.22 -7.66 -10.54
N TYR A 158 -2.50 -8.92 -10.89
CA TYR A 158 -1.50 -9.97 -10.96
C TYR A 158 -1.60 -10.80 -12.24
N SER A 159 -0.53 -11.49 -12.55
CA SER A 159 -0.49 -12.65 -13.44
C SER A 159 -0.29 -13.91 -12.61
N TYR A 160 -0.76 -15.06 -13.11
CA TYR A 160 -0.60 -16.34 -12.44
C TYR A 160 -0.01 -17.35 -13.41
N SER A 161 1.16 -17.89 -13.08
CA SER A 161 1.86 -18.88 -13.88
C SER A 161 2.66 -19.82 -12.98
N ASN A 162 2.69 -21.10 -13.30
CA ASN A 162 3.45 -22.10 -12.55
C ASN A 162 3.21 -22.05 -11.03
N THR A 163 1.94 -21.89 -10.61
CA THR A 163 1.52 -21.74 -9.20
C THR A 163 1.99 -20.47 -8.50
N ILE A 164 2.64 -19.56 -9.22
CA ILE A 164 3.16 -18.31 -8.69
C ILE A 164 2.29 -17.14 -9.18
N LEU A 165 1.89 -16.30 -8.23
CA LEU A 165 1.24 -15.02 -8.49
C LEU A 165 2.31 -13.93 -8.53
N THR A 166 2.33 -13.16 -9.62
CA THR A 166 3.28 -12.04 -9.80
C THR A 166 2.51 -10.75 -9.98
N ALA A 167 2.82 -9.74 -9.17
CA ALA A 167 2.21 -8.42 -9.28
C ALA A 167 2.51 -7.78 -10.64
N LYS A 168 1.50 -7.20 -11.27
CA LYS A 168 1.65 -6.36 -12.46
C LYS A 168 2.04 -4.94 -12.02
N PRO A 169 2.83 -4.22 -12.82
CA PRO A 169 3.27 -2.87 -12.47
C PRO A 169 2.21 -1.78 -12.71
N ASN A 170 0.94 -2.15 -12.87
CA ASN A 170 -0.15 -1.21 -13.13
C ASN A 170 -0.30 -0.21 -11.97
N VAL A 171 -0.56 1.03 -12.33
CA VAL A 171 -0.87 2.11 -11.37
C VAL A 171 -2.37 2.38 -11.39
N TYR A 172 -2.96 2.41 -10.23
CA TYR A 172 -4.39 2.63 -10.02
C TYR A 172 -4.65 3.94 -9.29
N ILE A 173 -5.77 4.59 -9.62
CA ILE A 173 -6.35 5.62 -8.76
C ILE A 173 -7.42 4.95 -7.91
N ILE A 174 -7.22 4.99 -6.60
CA ILE A 174 -8.19 4.54 -5.60
C ILE A 174 -8.95 5.77 -5.11
N THR A 175 -10.26 5.70 -5.16
CA THR A 175 -11.14 6.63 -4.43
C THR A 175 -11.46 5.97 -3.09
N GLY A 176 -11.16 6.65 -2.00
CA GLY A 176 -11.49 6.21 -0.64
C GLY A 176 -12.97 6.34 -0.32
N GLU A 177 -13.37 5.89 0.87
CA GLU A 177 -14.77 5.87 1.32
C GLU A 177 -15.41 7.26 1.39
N ASP A 178 -14.60 8.29 1.66
CA ASP A 178 -14.97 9.69 1.76
C ASP A 178 -14.75 10.50 0.47
N GLY A 179 -14.33 9.82 -0.62
CA GLY A 179 -14.03 10.45 -1.90
C GLY A 179 -12.59 10.96 -2.05
N ALA A 180 -11.75 10.86 -1.03
CA ALA A 180 -10.32 11.16 -1.14
C ALA A 180 -9.65 10.24 -2.17
N LYS A 181 -8.67 10.76 -2.91
CA LYS A 181 -8.02 10.01 -3.97
C LYS A 181 -6.57 9.66 -3.63
N TYR A 182 -6.16 8.47 -4.05
CA TYR A 182 -4.83 7.91 -3.81
C TYR A 182 -4.31 7.24 -5.07
N VAL A 183 -3.02 7.38 -5.31
CA VAL A 183 -2.28 6.53 -6.27
C VAL A 183 -1.91 5.24 -5.55
N LEU A 184 -2.10 4.10 -6.20
CA LEU A 184 -1.75 2.79 -5.65
C LEU A 184 -1.07 1.93 -6.71
N GLN A 185 -0.07 1.16 -6.29
CA GLN A 185 0.56 0.12 -7.10
C GLN A 185 0.81 -1.12 -6.24
N MET A 186 0.40 -2.28 -6.73
CA MET A 186 0.69 -3.55 -6.09
C MET A 186 2.14 -3.95 -6.35
N LEU A 187 2.81 -4.49 -5.34
CA LEU A 187 4.23 -4.83 -5.38
C LEU A 187 4.49 -6.33 -5.25
N ASP A 188 3.71 -7.02 -4.41
CA ASP A 188 3.92 -8.42 -4.11
C ASP A 188 2.65 -9.09 -3.55
N TYR A 189 2.67 -10.40 -3.45
CA TYR A 189 1.64 -11.24 -2.83
C TYR A 189 2.16 -12.09 -1.68
N TYR A 190 3.47 -12.18 -1.56
CA TYR A 190 4.13 -13.06 -0.60
C TYR A 190 4.80 -12.28 0.51
N SER A 191 4.85 -12.88 1.71
CA SER A 191 5.71 -12.37 2.78
C SER A 191 7.19 -12.58 2.43
N SER A 192 8.09 -11.97 3.19
CA SER A 192 9.55 -12.20 3.06
C SER A 192 9.94 -13.68 3.26
N ALA A 193 9.10 -14.46 3.97
CA ALA A 193 9.28 -15.91 4.14
C ALA A 193 8.61 -16.74 3.02
N GLY A 194 8.07 -16.11 1.96
CA GLY A 194 7.41 -16.78 0.85
C GLY A 194 5.97 -17.24 1.12
N THR A 195 5.35 -16.80 2.23
CA THR A 195 3.96 -17.15 2.54
C THR A 195 3.00 -16.34 1.69
N SER A 196 2.11 -17.01 0.94
CA SER A 196 1.09 -16.38 0.09
C SER A 196 -0.03 -15.73 0.92
N GLY A 197 -0.69 -14.72 0.36
CA GLY A 197 -1.78 -13.99 1.02
C GLY A 197 -1.29 -12.83 1.87
N ASN A 198 -0.12 -12.29 1.55
CA ASN A 198 0.45 -11.10 2.15
C ASN A 198 0.63 -10.02 1.08
N PRO A 199 -0.47 -9.50 0.49
CA PRO A 199 -0.36 -8.46 -0.52
C PRO A 199 0.42 -7.27 0.03
N ARG A 200 1.39 -6.81 -0.78
CA ARG A 200 2.18 -5.62 -0.52
C ARG A 200 1.90 -4.60 -1.61
N PHE A 201 1.65 -3.36 -1.21
CA PHE A 201 1.37 -2.26 -2.12
C PHE A 201 2.04 -0.97 -1.63
N ARG A 202 2.33 -0.08 -2.55
CA ARG A 202 2.69 1.30 -2.24
C ARG A 202 1.56 2.24 -2.65
N TRP A 203 1.46 3.34 -1.94
CA TRP A 203 0.39 4.30 -2.15
C TRP A 203 0.83 5.71 -1.73
N ARG A 204 0.15 6.70 -2.23
CA ARG A 204 0.25 8.09 -1.81
C ARG A 204 -1.06 8.81 -2.03
N LYS A 205 -1.35 9.81 -1.22
CA LYS A 205 -2.50 10.68 -1.40
C LYS A 205 -2.27 11.64 -2.57
N LEU A 206 -3.34 11.97 -3.30
CA LEU A 206 -3.40 13.01 -4.33
C LEU A 206 -3.89 14.34 -3.76
#